data_bf2c1b4e1a3f61d04c8f226dda20eea6
#
_entry.id   bf2c1b4e1a3f61d04c8f226dda20eea6
#
_cell.length_a   1.000
_cell.length_b   1.000
_cell.length_c   1.000
_cell.angle_alpha   90.00
_cell.angle_beta   90.00
_cell.angle_gamma   90.00
#
_symmetry.space_group_name_H-M   'P 1'
#
loop_
_entity.id
_entity.type
_entity.pdbx_description
1 polymer ?
#
loop_
_entity_poly.entity_id
_entity_poly.type
_entity_poly.pdbx_seq_one_letter_code
_entity_poly.pdbx_strand_id
1 'polypeptide(L)'
;MNQASLYQHTNNVQRHDAKQILQEYANVIQWRKDGHDSLIDIGSGSGNVLMDFVHPLLPVNFEKLVGSDISAKMVGYASQSYAEYERTSFEVLDIGAEKVPKHLCGYFDHVTSFYCLHWVQNQLKALKNTYQLLRKTGGDCLLIFLATNCIFDIYKTLSQLSKWSKYMQDYKQFISPLHYSPDPGAEFEQLMQAAGFVNCNVEIRNEVYIYEGLQYLRCNYKSICPFFERIPPTLHEEFLDDFVNSATSMNLRQSLENSNDYRFVSPYKLVVAYARKPDEILKTVLSETNQEKNVK
;
A
#
# COMPACT_ATOMS: atom_id res chain seq x y z
N MET A 1 10.09 7.33 1.36
CA MET A 1 10.02 7.49 2.83
C MET A 1 11.24 6.83 3.46
N ASN A 2 12.02 7.56 4.25
CA ASN A 2 13.31 7.06 4.76
C ASN A 2 13.49 7.25 6.28
N GLN A 3 12.42 7.64 6.99
CA GLN A 3 12.43 7.89 8.43
C GLN A 3 11.62 6.80 9.15
N ALA A 4 12.15 5.55 9.15
CA ALA A 4 11.44 4.37 9.63
C ALA A 4 10.93 4.51 11.07
N SER A 5 11.77 5.02 11.99
CA SER A 5 11.38 5.22 13.39
C SER A 5 10.25 6.25 13.54
N LEU A 6 10.31 7.39 12.83
CA LEU A 6 9.23 8.40 12.87
C LEU A 6 7.94 7.84 12.28
N TYR A 7 8.03 7.16 11.13
CA TYR A 7 6.89 6.51 10.48
C TYR A 7 6.19 5.50 11.40
N GLN A 8 6.94 4.67 12.11
CA GLN A 8 6.38 3.68 13.03
C GLN A 8 5.53 4.29 14.16
N HIS A 9 5.84 5.53 14.57
CA HIS A 9 5.09 6.23 15.61
C HIS A 9 3.93 7.08 15.07
N THR A 10 3.86 7.30 13.75
CA THR A 10 2.88 8.21 13.14
C THR A 10 1.96 7.55 12.12
N ASN A 11 2.10 6.24 11.83
CA ASN A 11 1.31 5.52 10.84
C ASN A 11 -0.02 4.95 11.39
N ASN A 12 -0.65 5.67 12.32
CA ASN A 12 -1.88 5.21 12.98
C ASN A 12 -3.05 5.02 12.00
N VAL A 13 -3.16 5.87 10.97
CA VAL A 13 -4.19 5.73 9.92
C VAL A 13 -4.03 4.39 9.22
N GLN A 14 -2.82 4.11 8.74
CA GLN A 14 -2.48 2.89 8.01
C GLN A 14 -2.74 1.64 8.86
N ARG A 15 -2.37 1.70 10.14
CA ARG A 15 -2.60 0.62 11.10
C ARG A 15 -4.07 0.41 11.41
N HIS A 16 -4.83 1.50 11.57
CA HIS A 16 -6.27 1.45 11.84
C HIS A 16 -7.00 0.73 10.70
N ASP A 17 -6.79 1.19 9.47
CA ASP A 17 -7.46 0.64 8.29
C ASP A 17 -7.02 -0.80 8.02
N ALA A 18 -5.71 -1.09 8.11
CA ALA A 18 -5.19 -2.44 7.93
C ALA A 18 -5.81 -3.43 8.93
N LYS A 19 -5.90 -3.05 10.21
CA LYS A 19 -6.50 -3.89 11.26
C LYS A 19 -7.97 -4.18 10.98
N GLN A 20 -8.75 -3.14 10.65
CA GLN A 20 -10.19 -3.29 10.38
C GLN A 20 -10.42 -4.19 9.18
N ILE A 21 -9.74 -3.92 8.06
CA ILE A 21 -9.93 -4.67 6.83
C ILE A 21 -9.45 -6.13 6.98
N LEU A 22 -8.32 -6.36 7.65
CA LEU A 22 -7.86 -7.74 7.89
C LEU A 22 -8.82 -8.54 8.75
N GLN A 23 -9.51 -7.93 9.72
CA GLN A 23 -10.57 -8.62 10.48
C GLN A 23 -11.75 -9.06 9.60
N GLU A 24 -12.12 -8.23 8.62
CA GLU A 24 -13.20 -8.55 7.67
C GLU A 24 -12.76 -9.63 6.67
N TYR A 25 -11.52 -9.56 6.18
CA TYR A 25 -11.00 -10.45 5.13
C TYR A 25 -10.30 -11.71 5.65
N ALA A 26 -10.12 -11.88 6.96
CA ALA A 26 -9.45 -13.05 7.55
C ALA A 26 -10.04 -14.41 7.09
N ASN A 27 -11.36 -14.46 6.91
CA ASN A 27 -12.06 -15.65 6.42
C ASN A 27 -12.21 -15.70 4.89
N VAL A 28 -11.80 -14.66 4.18
CA VAL A 28 -11.85 -14.59 2.71
C VAL A 28 -10.56 -15.11 2.09
N ILE A 29 -9.43 -14.86 2.76
CA ILE A 29 -8.11 -15.40 2.38
C ILE A 29 -8.18 -16.93 2.37
N GLN A 30 -7.71 -17.53 1.27
CA GLN A 30 -7.85 -18.97 1.03
C GLN A 30 -6.61 -19.73 1.49
N TRP A 31 -6.47 -19.91 2.80
CA TRP A 31 -5.36 -20.67 3.39
C TRP A 31 -5.31 -22.11 2.85
N ARG A 32 -4.12 -22.62 2.67
CA ARG A 32 -3.89 -24.01 2.28
C ARG A 32 -4.36 -24.98 3.38
N LYS A 33 -4.88 -26.12 2.97
CA LYS A 33 -5.36 -27.14 3.92
C LYS A 33 -4.25 -27.73 4.79
N ASP A 34 -3.01 -27.76 4.29
CA ASP A 34 -1.83 -28.23 5.01
C ASP A 34 -1.18 -27.14 5.88
N GLY A 35 -1.64 -25.90 5.76
CA GLY A 35 -1.15 -24.74 6.50
C GLY A 35 0.27 -24.30 6.16
N HIS A 36 0.87 -24.84 5.06
CA HIS A 36 2.21 -24.45 4.59
C HIS A 36 2.12 -23.27 3.60
N ASP A 37 1.47 -22.22 4.03
CA ASP A 37 1.29 -21.02 3.23
C ASP A 37 2.55 -20.16 3.21
N SER A 38 2.78 -19.51 2.08
CA SER A 38 3.80 -18.48 1.91
C SER A 38 3.14 -17.15 1.53
N LEU A 39 3.52 -16.09 2.21
CA LEU A 39 2.95 -14.75 2.02
C LEU A 39 4.03 -13.71 1.80
N ILE A 40 3.80 -12.79 0.87
CA ILE A 40 4.60 -11.57 0.71
C ILE A 40 3.72 -10.33 0.89
N ASP A 41 4.21 -9.37 1.66
CA ASP A 41 3.63 -8.05 1.81
C ASP A 41 4.43 -7.01 1.02
N ILE A 42 3.77 -6.32 0.10
CA ILE A 42 4.38 -5.34 -0.80
C ILE A 42 4.27 -3.95 -0.20
N GLY A 43 5.41 -3.28 0.00
CA GLY A 43 5.47 -1.96 0.62
C GLY A 43 5.30 -2.02 2.13
N SER A 44 5.87 -3.04 2.78
CA SER A 44 5.73 -3.30 4.23
C SER A 44 6.32 -2.20 5.12
N GLY A 45 7.11 -1.28 4.57
CA GLY A 45 7.73 -0.17 5.31
C GLY A 45 8.57 -0.67 6.48
N SER A 46 8.27 -0.19 7.70
CA SER A 46 8.92 -0.62 8.94
C SER A 46 8.54 -2.03 9.41
N GLY A 47 7.62 -2.72 8.72
CA GLY A 47 7.17 -4.07 9.04
C GLY A 47 6.08 -4.17 10.10
N ASN A 48 5.69 -3.07 10.76
CA ASN A 48 4.77 -3.15 11.91
C ASN A 48 3.34 -3.57 11.54
N VAL A 49 2.81 -3.20 10.38
CA VAL A 49 1.50 -3.69 9.91
C VAL A 49 1.58 -5.19 9.63
N LEU A 50 2.63 -5.61 8.92
CA LEU A 50 2.87 -7.01 8.60
C LEU A 50 2.94 -7.88 9.87
N MET A 51 3.76 -7.47 10.83
CA MET A 51 4.02 -8.28 12.02
C MET A 51 2.91 -8.24 13.06
N ASP A 52 2.24 -7.08 13.22
CA ASP A 52 1.20 -6.93 14.23
C ASP A 52 -0.18 -7.46 13.77
N PHE A 53 -0.46 -7.47 12.46
CA PHE A 53 -1.79 -7.76 11.95
C PHE A 53 -1.86 -8.90 10.92
N VAL A 54 -0.84 -9.07 10.06
CA VAL A 54 -0.83 -10.14 9.06
C VAL A 54 -0.24 -11.43 9.62
N HIS A 55 0.93 -11.34 10.28
CA HIS A 55 1.60 -12.50 10.87
C HIS A 55 0.70 -13.32 11.80
N PRO A 56 -0.14 -12.71 12.69
CA PRO A 56 -1.03 -13.49 13.57
C PRO A 56 -2.15 -14.24 12.84
N LEU A 57 -2.44 -13.93 11.57
CA LEU A 57 -3.45 -14.61 10.76
C LEU A 57 -2.90 -15.86 10.06
N LEU A 58 -1.57 -15.97 9.94
CA LEU A 58 -0.94 -17.10 9.27
C LEU A 58 -1.19 -18.40 10.03
N PRO A 59 -1.39 -19.53 9.33
CA PRO A 59 -1.39 -20.85 9.93
C PRO A 59 -0.09 -21.12 10.71
N VAL A 60 -0.16 -21.88 11.79
CA VAL A 60 1.00 -22.17 12.67
C VAL A 60 2.19 -22.76 11.90
N ASN A 61 1.92 -23.55 10.85
CA ASN A 61 2.92 -24.20 10.03
C ASN A 61 3.29 -23.43 8.76
N PHE A 62 2.99 -22.12 8.67
CA PHE A 62 3.30 -21.36 7.46
C PHE A 62 4.75 -21.56 7.01
N GLU A 63 4.97 -21.59 5.71
CA GLU A 63 6.30 -21.85 5.13
C GLU A 63 7.21 -20.62 5.21
N LYS A 64 6.69 -19.46 4.79
CA LYS A 64 7.48 -18.23 4.71
C LYS A 64 6.62 -16.98 4.75
N LEU A 65 7.10 -15.96 5.46
CA LEU A 65 6.58 -14.60 5.45
C LEU A 65 7.67 -13.64 4.95
N VAL A 66 7.35 -12.84 3.94
CA VAL A 66 8.28 -11.85 3.39
C VAL A 66 7.65 -10.47 3.47
N GLY A 67 8.31 -9.54 4.14
CA GLY A 67 8.03 -8.11 3.98
C GLY A 67 8.90 -7.52 2.87
N SER A 68 8.35 -6.71 2.00
CA SER A 68 9.13 -6.08 0.94
C SER A 68 8.87 -4.57 0.84
N ASP A 69 9.90 -3.82 0.51
CA ASP A 69 9.80 -2.37 0.31
C ASP A 69 10.88 -1.90 -0.67
N ILE A 70 10.59 -0.84 -1.43
CA ILE A 70 11.58 -0.23 -2.32
C ILE A 70 12.73 0.45 -1.56
N SER A 71 12.48 0.85 -0.32
CA SER A 71 13.45 1.54 0.53
C SER A 71 14.34 0.55 1.28
N ALA A 72 15.60 0.45 0.89
CA ALA A 72 16.59 -0.36 1.62
C ALA A 72 16.73 0.03 3.11
N LYS A 73 16.47 1.31 3.45
CA LYS A 73 16.46 1.76 4.85
C LYS A 73 15.29 1.18 5.64
N MET A 74 14.09 1.11 5.04
CA MET A 74 12.92 0.47 5.66
C MET A 74 13.16 -1.03 5.84
N VAL A 75 13.65 -1.70 4.81
CA VAL A 75 13.99 -3.12 4.85
C VAL A 75 15.04 -3.43 5.92
N GLY A 76 16.11 -2.63 5.98
CA GLY A 76 17.15 -2.79 7.02
C GLY A 76 16.61 -2.60 8.44
N TYR A 77 15.75 -1.60 8.64
CA TYR A 77 15.09 -1.37 9.93
C TYR A 77 14.19 -2.54 10.32
N ALA A 78 13.31 -2.99 9.41
CA ALA A 78 12.41 -4.10 9.65
C ALA A 78 13.17 -5.41 9.92
N SER A 79 14.22 -5.70 9.14
CA SER A 79 15.08 -6.88 9.35
C SER A 79 15.72 -6.92 10.74
N GLN A 80 16.14 -5.77 11.26
CA GLN A 80 16.71 -5.68 12.61
C GLN A 80 15.63 -5.80 13.68
N SER A 81 14.48 -5.14 13.49
CA SER A 81 13.39 -5.10 14.48
C SER A 81 12.73 -6.47 14.67
N TYR A 82 12.72 -7.31 13.64
CA TYR A 82 12.04 -8.59 13.64
C TYR A 82 12.97 -9.78 13.37
N ALA A 83 14.25 -9.64 13.69
CA ALA A 83 15.28 -10.66 13.46
C ALA A 83 15.01 -11.99 14.19
N GLU A 84 14.23 -11.97 15.28
CA GLU A 84 13.93 -13.17 16.09
C GLU A 84 12.75 -13.99 15.55
N TYR A 85 12.02 -13.46 14.55
CA TYR A 85 10.87 -14.18 13.99
C TYR A 85 11.34 -15.20 12.94
N GLU A 86 11.22 -16.49 13.30
CA GLU A 86 11.54 -17.57 12.38
C GLU A 86 10.65 -17.53 11.12
N ARG A 87 11.17 -18.01 9.99
CA ARG A 87 10.48 -18.05 8.69
C ARG A 87 10.01 -16.69 8.16
N THR A 88 10.45 -15.59 8.81
CA THR A 88 10.15 -14.21 8.41
C THR A 88 11.42 -13.53 7.89
N SER A 89 11.30 -12.81 6.79
CA SER A 89 12.41 -12.05 6.21
C SER A 89 11.92 -10.76 5.55
N PHE A 90 12.84 -9.82 5.34
CA PHE A 90 12.54 -8.56 4.65
C PHE A 90 13.54 -8.36 3.51
N GLU A 91 13.04 -7.93 2.35
CA GLU A 91 13.90 -7.71 1.19
C GLU A 91 13.48 -6.51 0.34
N VAL A 92 14.44 -5.98 -0.42
CA VAL A 92 14.20 -4.83 -1.29
C VAL A 92 13.47 -5.28 -2.54
N LEU A 93 12.28 -4.71 -2.79
CA LEU A 93 11.47 -4.97 -3.98
C LEU A 93 10.83 -3.67 -4.47
N ASP A 94 11.10 -3.32 -5.72
CA ASP A 94 10.31 -2.35 -6.47
C ASP A 94 9.23 -3.09 -7.26
N ILE A 95 7.99 -3.04 -6.80
CA ILE A 95 6.86 -3.68 -7.47
C ILE A 95 6.51 -3.04 -8.81
N GLY A 96 6.93 -1.79 -9.03
CA GLY A 96 6.80 -1.08 -10.30
C GLY A 96 7.90 -1.38 -11.32
N ALA A 97 8.92 -2.14 -10.94
CA ALA A 97 10.05 -2.48 -11.81
C ALA A 97 9.62 -3.28 -13.06
N GLU A 98 10.50 -3.31 -14.08
CA GLU A 98 10.25 -4.07 -15.32
C GLU A 98 10.03 -5.55 -15.07
N LYS A 99 10.73 -6.14 -14.09
CA LYS A 99 10.63 -7.55 -13.71
C LYS A 99 10.84 -7.70 -12.20
N VAL A 100 10.09 -8.61 -11.60
CA VAL A 100 10.37 -9.06 -10.23
C VAL A 100 11.58 -10.01 -10.21
N PRO A 101 12.32 -10.09 -9.08
CA PRO A 101 13.42 -11.03 -8.91
C PRO A 101 12.95 -12.48 -9.13
N LYS A 102 13.75 -13.27 -9.85
CA LYS A 102 13.38 -14.66 -10.24
C LYS A 102 13.08 -15.56 -9.04
N HIS A 103 13.78 -15.36 -7.91
CA HIS A 103 13.60 -16.17 -6.70
C HIS A 103 12.26 -15.92 -5.99
N LEU A 104 11.57 -14.79 -6.30
CA LEU A 104 10.24 -14.47 -5.78
C LEU A 104 9.10 -14.91 -6.72
N CYS A 105 9.42 -15.14 -8.01
CA CYS A 105 8.40 -15.48 -9.00
C CYS A 105 7.77 -16.85 -8.71
N GLY A 106 6.44 -16.88 -8.63
CA GLY A 106 5.67 -18.12 -8.47
C GLY A 106 5.89 -18.82 -7.13
N TYR A 107 6.29 -18.07 -6.11
CA TYR A 107 6.64 -18.64 -4.80
C TYR A 107 5.47 -18.53 -3.78
N PHE A 108 4.68 -17.46 -3.84
CA PHE A 108 3.74 -17.11 -2.78
C PHE A 108 2.32 -17.62 -3.05
N ASP A 109 1.66 -18.09 -1.99
CA ASP A 109 0.24 -18.40 -1.98
C ASP A 109 -0.59 -17.12 -1.85
N HIS A 110 -0.08 -16.12 -1.09
CA HIS A 110 -0.78 -14.88 -0.77
C HIS A 110 0.11 -13.67 -1.00
N VAL A 111 -0.50 -12.58 -1.50
CA VAL A 111 0.12 -11.26 -1.57
C VAL A 111 -0.75 -10.27 -0.81
N THR A 112 -0.15 -9.51 0.10
CA THR A 112 -0.80 -8.36 0.74
C THR A 112 -0.08 -7.07 0.35
N SER A 113 -0.78 -5.95 0.45
CA SER A 113 -0.18 -4.62 0.32
C SER A 113 -1.02 -3.59 1.03
N PHE A 114 -0.41 -2.82 1.91
CA PHE A 114 -1.09 -1.77 2.69
C PHE A 114 -0.43 -0.42 2.44
N TYR A 115 -1.18 0.54 1.92
CA TYR A 115 -0.74 1.91 1.72
C TYR A 115 0.52 2.06 0.85
N CYS A 116 0.70 1.18 -0.16
CA CYS A 116 1.84 1.19 -1.07
C CYS A 116 1.45 1.63 -2.49
N LEU A 117 0.43 1.00 -3.09
CA LEU A 117 0.19 1.09 -4.53
C LEU A 117 -0.16 2.50 -5.04
N HIS A 118 -0.67 3.39 -4.21
CA HIS A 118 -0.89 4.79 -4.62
C HIS A 118 0.40 5.56 -4.97
N TRP A 119 1.57 5.03 -4.59
CA TRP A 119 2.88 5.57 -5.00
C TRP A 119 3.37 5.03 -6.35
N VAL A 120 2.73 3.99 -6.90
CA VAL A 120 3.17 3.33 -8.13
C VAL A 120 2.38 3.86 -9.31
N GLN A 121 3.05 4.57 -10.23
CA GLN A 121 2.36 5.22 -11.35
C GLN A 121 1.85 4.24 -12.39
N ASN A 122 2.60 3.18 -12.69
CA ASN A 122 2.17 2.13 -13.61
C ASN A 122 1.45 0.99 -12.87
N GLN A 123 0.18 1.19 -12.58
CA GLN A 123 -0.67 0.24 -11.84
C GLN A 123 -0.76 -1.13 -12.52
N LEU A 124 -0.93 -1.16 -13.85
CA LEU A 124 -1.01 -2.42 -14.59
C LEU A 124 0.30 -3.23 -14.48
N LYS A 125 1.44 -2.55 -14.50
CA LYS A 125 2.74 -3.20 -14.34
C LYS A 125 2.89 -3.79 -12.94
N ALA A 126 2.55 -3.01 -11.90
CA ALA A 126 2.57 -3.48 -10.52
C ALA A 126 1.66 -4.70 -10.32
N LEU A 127 0.46 -4.68 -10.88
CA LEU A 127 -0.48 -5.80 -10.81
C LEU A 127 0.03 -7.04 -11.56
N LYS A 128 0.66 -6.88 -12.74
CA LYS A 128 1.31 -8.00 -13.43
C LYS A 128 2.47 -8.58 -12.63
N ASN A 129 3.26 -7.75 -11.97
CA ASN A 129 4.32 -8.18 -11.08
C ASN A 129 3.75 -8.91 -9.85
N THR A 130 2.70 -8.38 -9.23
CA THR A 130 1.96 -9.04 -8.14
C THR A 130 1.45 -10.42 -8.57
N TYR A 131 0.86 -10.53 -9.77
CA TYR A 131 0.43 -11.80 -10.34
C TYR A 131 1.58 -12.80 -10.52
N GLN A 132 2.77 -12.32 -10.94
CA GLN A 132 3.97 -13.15 -11.10
C GLN A 132 4.53 -13.66 -9.78
N LEU A 133 4.36 -12.96 -8.67
CA LEU A 133 4.77 -13.43 -7.34
C LEU A 133 3.97 -14.66 -6.90
N LEU A 134 2.68 -14.73 -7.28
CA LEU A 134 1.78 -15.83 -6.90
C LEU A 134 2.10 -17.13 -7.65
N ARG A 135 1.91 -18.27 -6.96
CA ARG A 135 2.14 -19.64 -7.49
C ARG A 135 1.32 -19.89 -8.76
N LYS A 136 1.82 -20.78 -9.62
CA LYS A 136 1.08 -21.23 -10.80
C LYS A 136 -0.15 -22.08 -10.47
N THR A 137 -0.15 -22.70 -9.31
CA THR A 137 -1.29 -23.47 -8.77
C THR A 137 -2.42 -22.59 -8.23
N GLY A 138 -2.29 -21.28 -8.39
CA GLY A 138 -3.24 -20.30 -7.88
C GLY A 138 -2.74 -19.62 -6.61
N GLY A 139 -3.52 -18.66 -6.16
CA GLY A 139 -3.26 -17.84 -4.97
C GLY A 139 -4.18 -16.64 -4.94
N ASP A 140 -4.06 -15.79 -3.94
CA ASP A 140 -4.88 -14.58 -3.80
C ASP A 140 -4.07 -13.34 -3.42
N CYS A 141 -4.69 -12.19 -3.57
CA CYS A 141 -4.12 -10.93 -3.10
C CYS A 141 -5.16 -10.06 -2.42
N LEU A 142 -4.72 -9.33 -1.40
CA LEU A 142 -5.47 -8.28 -0.71
C LEU A 142 -4.67 -6.97 -0.76
N LEU A 143 -5.18 -5.99 -1.51
CA LEU A 143 -4.49 -4.75 -1.83
C LEU A 143 -5.29 -3.56 -1.29
N ILE A 144 -4.67 -2.75 -0.44
CA ILE A 144 -5.32 -1.63 0.26
C ILE A 144 -4.47 -0.38 0.06
N PHE A 145 -5.05 0.65 -0.57
CA PHE A 145 -4.33 1.88 -0.83
C PHE A 145 -5.25 3.07 -1.10
N LEU A 146 -4.70 4.27 -1.07
CA LEU A 146 -5.46 5.49 -1.30
C LEU A 146 -5.83 5.66 -2.79
N ALA A 147 -7.14 5.71 -3.09
CA ALA A 147 -7.60 6.25 -4.36
C ALA A 147 -7.46 7.78 -4.32
N THR A 148 -8.07 8.43 -3.32
CA THR A 148 -7.99 9.90 -3.15
C THR A 148 -7.60 10.27 -1.73
N ASN A 149 -6.87 11.38 -1.59
CA ASN A 149 -6.56 11.98 -0.31
C ASN A 149 -6.28 13.48 -0.51
N CYS A 150 -6.72 14.32 0.41
CA CYS A 150 -6.48 15.77 0.37
C CYS A 150 -4.99 16.14 0.32
N ILE A 151 -4.10 15.28 0.82
CA ILE A 151 -2.64 15.48 0.75
C ILE A 151 -2.14 15.63 -0.69
N PHE A 152 -2.76 14.95 -1.65
CA PHE A 152 -2.39 15.03 -3.06
C PHE A 152 -2.68 16.41 -3.66
N ASP A 153 -3.82 17.02 -3.26
CA ASP A 153 -4.15 18.38 -3.64
C ASP A 153 -3.25 19.41 -2.94
N ILE A 154 -2.84 19.14 -1.70
CA ILE A 154 -1.85 19.97 -0.99
C ILE A 154 -0.49 19.90 -1.72
N TYR A 155 -0.04 18.71 -2.15
CA TYR A 155 1.20 18.60 -2.96
C TYR A 155 1.12 19.44 -4.22
N LYS A 156 -0.01 19.40 -4.94
CA LYS A 156 -0.24 20.24 -6.12
C LYS A 156 -0.16 21.73 -5.78
N THR A 157 -0.82 22.16 -4.71
CA THR A 157 -0.83 23.55 -4.26
C THR A 157 0.58 24.04 -3.89
N LEU A 158 1.29 23.28 -3.07
CA LEU A 158 2.67 23.62 -2.66
C LEU A 158 3.63 23.65 -3.83
N SER A 159 3.50 22.74 -4.81
CA SER A 159 4.36 22.70 -6.00
C SER A 159 4.23 23.95 -6.87
N GLN A 160 3.14 24.68 -6.77
CA GLN A 160 2.90 25.93 -7.52
C GLN A 160 3.49 27.18 -6.83
N LEU A 161 3.85 27.08 -5.55
CA LEU A 161 4.49 28.17 -4.83
C LEU A 161 5.96 28.28 -5.25
N SER A 162 6.39 29.49 -5.66
CA SER A 162 7.75 29.73 -6.19
C SER A 162 8.86 29.25 -5.26
N LYS A 163 8.64 29.33 -3.93
CA LYS A 163 9.61 28.89 -2.93
C LYS A 163 9.76 27.36 -2.84
N TRP A 164 8.72 26.56 -3.21
CA TRP A 164 8.73 25.10 -3.13
C TRP A 164 8.84 24.40 -4.48
N SER A 165 8.45 25.06 -5.57
CA SER A 165 8.36 24.48 -6.91
C SER A 165 9.65 23.75 -7.34
N LYS A 166 10.83 24.30 -7.02
CA LYS A 166 12.12 23.68 -7.37
C LYS A 166 12.40 22.34 -6.67
N TYR A 167 11.76 22.07 -5.52
CA TYR A 167 11.90 20.82 -4.77
C TYR A 167 10.81 19.80 -5.13
N MET A 168 9.74 20.25 -5.82
CA MET A 168 8.52 19.49 -6.08
C MET A 168 8.18 19.39 -7.58
N GLN A 169 9.17 19.50 -8.48
CA GLN A 169 8.95 19.48 -9.92
C GLN A 169 8.26 18.20 -10.41
N ASP A 170 8.50 17.09 -9.72
CA ASP A 170 7.97 15.76 -10.01
C ASP A 170 6.77 15.37 -9.12
N TYR A 171 6.09 16.36 -8.52
CA TYR A 171 5.00 16.09 -7.57
C TYR A 171 3.92 15.15 -8.10
N LYS A 172 3.67 15.16 -9.41
CA LYS A 172 2.69 14.27 -10.05
C LYS A 172 3.00 12.79 -9.86
N GLN A 173 4.28 12.43 -9.69
CA GLN A 173 4.69 11.05 -9.42
C GLN A 173 4.29 10.57 -8.01
N PHE A 174 3.90 11.50 -7.13
CA PHE A 174 3.49 11.24 -5.75
C PHE A 174 2.00 11.49 -5.52
N ILE A 175 1.22 11.58 -6.60
CA ILE A 175 -0.24 11.60 -6.57
C ILE A 175 -0.73 10.21 -7.02
N SER A 176 -1.71 9.66 -6.31
CA SER A 176 -2.33 8.39 -6.72
C SER A 176 -2.85 8.49 -8.15
N PRO A 177 -2.53 7.54 -9.04
CA PRO A 177 -3.08 7.53 -10.39
C PRO A 177 -4.62 7.58 -10.44
N LEU A 178 -5.28 7.08 -9.39
CA LEU A 178 -6.74 7.07 -9.27
C LEU A 178 -7.33 8.34 -8.66
N HIS A 179 -6.48 9.33 -8.27
CA HIS A 179 -6.95 10.51 -7.51
C HIS A 179 -8.01 11.33 -8.25
N TYR A 180 -7.91 11.45 -9.54
CA TYR A 180 -8.85 12.19 -10.37
C TYR A 180 -9.78 11.28 -11.18
N SER A 181 -9.78 9.97 -10.92
CA SER A 181 -10.69 9.04 -11.58
C SER A 181 -12.13 9.29 -11.11
N PRO A 182 -13.10 9.34 -12.04
CA PRO A 182 -14.51 9.44 -11.68
C PRO A 182 -15.05 8.16 -11.03
N ASP A 183 -14.47 7.01 -11.38
CA ASP A 183 -14.80 5.69 -10.81
C ASP A 183 -13.51 4.89 -10.58
N PRO A 184 -12.79 5.17 -9.47
CA PRO A 184 -11.52 4.51 -9.18
C PRO A 184 -11.67 3.00 -8.92
N GLY A 185 -12.85 2.54 -8.49
CA GLY A 185 -13.14 1.12 -8.26
C GLY A 185 -13.18 0.35 -9.56
N ALA A 186 -14.04 0.79 -10.51
CA ALA A 186 -14.16 0.16 -11.82
C ALA A 186 -12.84 0.21 -12.61
N GLU A 187 -12.11 1.34 -12.53
CA GLU A 187 -10.82 1.47 -13.19
C GLU A 187 -9.79 0.46 -12.63
N PHE A 188 -9.70 0.34 -11.33
CA PHE A 188 -8.74 -0.59 -10.71
C PHE A 188 -9.13 -2.06 -10.95
N GLU A 189 -10.43 -2.39 -10.92
CA GLU A 189 -10.91 -3.73 -11.25
C GLU A 189 -10.54 -4.14 -12.68
N GLN A 190 -10.72 -3.25 -13.65
CA GLN A 190 -10.30 -3.48 -15.04
C GLN A 190 -8.79 -3.75 -15.16
N LEU A 191 -7.97 -3.00 -14.40
CA LEU A 191 -6.53 -3.22 -14.37
C LEU A 191 -6.16 -4.58 -13.75
N MET A 192 -6.86 -5.02 -12.70
CA MET A 192 -6.67 -6.36 -12.11
C MET A 192 -7.02 -7.47 -13.11
N GLN A 193 -8.15 -7.34 -13.78
CA GLN A 193 -8.58 -8.29 -14.84
C GLN A 193 -7.57 -8.31 -16.00
N ALA A 194 -7.08 -7.15 -16.45
CA ALA A 194 -6.05 -7.04 -17.49
C ALA A 194 -4.67 -7.61 -17.06
N ALA A 195 -4.41 -7.68 -15.75
CA ALA A 195 -3.24 -8.36 -15.21
C ALA A 195 -3.39 -9.89 -15.13
N GLY A 196 -4.61 -10.42 -15.30
CA GLY A 196 -4.91 -11.86 -15.31
C GLY A 196 -5.65 -12.36 -14.07
N PHE A 197 -5.95 -11.49 -13.10
CA PHE A 197 -6.73 -11.85 -11.93
C PHE A 197 -8.19 -12.16 -12.27
N VAL A 198 -8.80 -13.00 -11.44
CA VAL A 198 -10.22 -13.40 -11.53
C VAL A 198 -10.87 -13.21 -10.16
N ASN A 199 -12.21 -13.24 -10.12
CA ASN A 199 -12.99 -13.03 -8.91
C ASN A 199 -12.57 -11.74 -8.18
N CYS A 200 -12.37 -10.69 -8.99
CA CYS A 200 -12.01 -9.39 -8.47
C CYS A 200 -13.19 -8.79 -7.68
N ASN A 201 -12.94 -8.42 -6.44
CA ASN A 201 -13.84 -7.64 -5.60
C ASN A 201 -13.11 -6.36 -5.23
N VAL A 202 -13.56 -5.23 -5.76
CA VAL A 202 -12.95 -3.92 -5.53
C VAL A 202 -13.98 -2.98 -4.91
N GLU A 203 -13.72 -2.57 -3.70
CA GLU A 203 -14.55 -1.65 -2.94
C GLU A 203 -13.86 -0.30 -2.80
N ILE A 204 -14.63 0.78 -2.89
CA ILE A 204 -14.18 2.12 -2.55
C ILE A 204 -14.83 2.51 -1.23
N ARG A 205 -14.00 2.67 -0.19
CA ARG A 205 -14.46 3.11 1.13
C ARG A 205 -14.22 4.60 1.31
N ASN A 206 -15.27 5.32 1.68
CA ASN A 206 -15.15 6.72 2.04
C ASN A 206 -14.85 6.82 3.53
N GLU A 207 -13.63 7.20 3.85
CA GLU A 207 -13.12 7.23 5.20
C GLU A 207 -12.79 8.66 5.62
N VAL A 208 -12.70 8.87 6.93
CA VAL A 208 -12.30 10.14 7.51
C VAL A 208 -11.32 9.86 8.65
N TYR A 209 -10.14 10.44 8.57
CA TYR A 209 -9.21 10.42 9.70
C TYR A 209 -9.13 11.78 10.38
N ILE A 210 -9.11 11.77 11.70
CA ILE A 210 -9.03 12.98 12.51
C ILE A 210 -7.64 13.04 13.16
N TYR A 211 -6.87 14.06 12.79
CA TYR A 211 -5.61 14.38 13.44
C TYR A 211 -5.89 15.29 14.63
N GLU A 212 -5.71 14.76 15.83
CA GLU A 212 -5.87 15.53 17.07
C GLU A 212 -4.60 16.34 17.34
N GLY A 213 -4.71 17.66 17.20
CA GLY A 213 -3.62 18.61 17.43
C GLY A 213 -2.71 18.85 16.22
N LEU A 214 -2.21 20.09 16.16
CA LEU A 214 -1.34 20.57 15.09
C LEU A 214 -0.03 19.79 15.03
N GLN A 215 0.57 19.48 16.17
CA GLN A 215 1.86 18.83 16.23
C GLN A 215 1.80 17.41 15.67
N TYR A 216 0.72 16.67 15.95
CA TYR A 216 0.54 15.33 15.41
C TYR A 216 0.40 15.34 13.87
N LEU A 217 -0.39 16.28 13.32
CA LEU A 217 -0.50 16.48 11.88
C LEU A 217 0.88 16.75 11.25
N ARG A 218 1.67 17.66 11.82
CA ARG A 218 3.02 18.01 11.31
C ARG A 218 3.97 16.80 11.34
N CYS A 219 3.98 16.04 12.42
CA CYS A 219 4.82 14.84 12.53
C CYS A 219 4.41 13.75 11.52
N ASN A 220 3.10 13.51 11.36
CA ASN A 220 2.60 12.56 10.38
C ASN A 220 3.00 12.99 8.97
N TYR A 221 2.74 14.24 8.59
CA TYR A 221 3.10 14.76 7.27
C TYR A 221 4.61 14.64 7.01
N LYS A 222 5.43 15.03 7.97
CA LYS A 222 6.89 14.91 7.87
C LYS A 222 7.34 13.48 7.59
N SER A 223 6.68 12.48 8.19
CA SER A 223 7.05 11.07 8.04
C SER A 223 6.74 10.49 6.66
N ILE A 224 5.70 11.00 5.98
CA ILE A 224 5.21 10.48 4.70
C ILE A 224 5.57 11.37 3.50
N CYS A 225 5.99 12.63 3.73
CA CYS A 225 6.26 13.58 2.67
C CYS A 225 7.51 13.21 1.86
N PRO A 226 7.39 12.93 0.54
CA PRO A 226 8.53 12.53 -0.28
C PRO A 226 9.49 13.67 -0.59
N PHE A 227 9.07 14.93 -0.38
CA PHE A 227 9.84 16.12 -0.70
C PHE A 227 10.68 16.62 0.46
N PHE A 228 10.39 16.18 1.68
CA PHE A 228 10.97 16.76 2.89
C PHE A 228 12.50 16.68 2.93
N GLU A 229 13.08 15.57 2.48
CA GLU A 229 14.55 15.40 2.44
C GLU A 229 15.24 16.24 1.35
N ARG A 230 14.48 16.80 0.38
CA ARG A 230 15.00 17.66 -0.69
C ARG A 230 15.08 19.12 -0.26
N ILE A 231 14.32 19.48 0.77
CA ILE A 231 14.22 20.85 1.29
C ILE A 231 15.33 21.06 2.33
N PRO A 232 16.08 22.18 2.26
CA PRO A 232 17.08 22.49 3.27
C PRO A 232 16.49 22.49 4.69
N PRO A 233 17.19 21.94 5.70
CA PRO A 233 16.68 21.85 7.08
C PRO A 233 16.22 23.20 7.66
N THR A 234 16.84 24.30 7.26
CA THR A 234 16.47 25.66 7.70
C THR A 234 15.10 26.12 7.21
N LEU A 235 14.54 25.45 6.21
CA LEU A 235 13.22 25.78 5.62
C LEU A 235 12.14 24.75 6.02
N HIS A 236 12.47 23.75 6.82
CA HIS A 236 11.52 22.67 7.17
C HIS A 236 10.30 23.20 7.93
N GLU A 237 10.48 24.10 8.89
CA GLU A 237 9.37 24.66 9.66
C GLU A 237 8.45 25.50 8.78
N GLU A 238 9.04 26.35 7.90
CA GLU A 238 8.27 27.15 6.95
C GLU A 238 7.48 26.28 5.98
N PHE A 239 8.06 25.17 5.50
CA PHE A 239 7.37 24.22 4.63
C PHE A 239 6.19 23.54 5.33
N LEU A 240 6.37 23.17 6.60
CA LEU A 240 5.28 22.60 7.41
C LEU A 240 4.18 23.64 7.71
N ASP A 241 4.54 24.91 7.90
CA ASP A 241 3.54 25.98 8.07
C ASP A 241 2.72 26.15 6.81
N ASP A 242 3.33 26.16 5.63
CA ASP A 242 2.60 26.26 4.36
C ASP A 242 1.74 25.02 4.07
N PHE A 243 2.17 23.85 4.51
CA PHE A 243 1.33 22.65 4.48
C PHE A 243 0.07 22.85 5.33
N VAL A 244 0.22 23.31 6.57
CA VAL A 244 -0.90 23.57 7.49
C VAL A 244 -1.82 24.65 6.95
N ASN A 245 -1.26 25.72 6.37
CA ASN A 245 -2.03 26.79 5.73
C ASN A 245 -2.84 26.27 4.54
N SER A 246 -2.25 25.37 3.73
CA SER A 246 -2.96 24.72 2.63
C SER A 246 -4.10 23.83 3.13
N ALA A 247 -3.87 23.02 4.17
CA ALA A 247 -4.91 22.22 4.81
C ALA A 247 -6.04 23.09 5.40
N THR A 248 -5.69 24.23 5.99
CA THR A 248 -6.65 25.18 6.54
C THR A 248 -7.49 25.84 5.43
N SER A 249 -6.87 26.23 4.31
CA SER A 249 -7.58 26.81 3.16
C SER A 249 -8.56 25.84 2.49
N MET A 250 -8.34 24.54 2.64
CA MET A 250 -9.26 23.47 2.20
C MET A 250 -10.35 23.15 3.23
N ASN A 251 -10.52 23.96 4.27
CA ASN A 251 -11.50 23.76 5.35
C ASN A 251 -11.34 22.44 6.13
N LEU A 252 -10.13 21.89 6.17
CA LEU A 252 -9.85 20.66 6.91
C LEU A 252 -9.63 20.90 8.41
N ARG A 253 -9.36 22.15 8.79
CA ARG A 253 -9.14 22.57 10.18
C ARG A 253 -10.47 22.85 10.89
N GLN A 254 -10.63 22.30 12.10
CA GLN A 254 -11.75 22.57 12.99
C GLN A 254 -11.23 23.00 14.36
N SER A 255 -11.83 24.06 14.92
CA SER A 255 -11.54 24.49 16.30
C SER A 255 -12.18 23.52 17.29
N LEU A 256 -11.47 23.24 18.38
CA LEU A 256 -12.02 22.50 19.51
C LEU A 256 -12.70 23.47 20.47
N GLU A 257 -13.90 23.13 20.92
CA GLU A 257 -14.60 23.91 21.94
C GLU A 257 -13.76 23.93 23.22
N ASN A 258 -13.62 25.13 23.81
CA ASN A 258 -12.87 25.37 25.07
C ASN A 258 -11.36 25.01 25.02
N SER A 259 -10.74 24.99 23.86
CA SER A 259 -9.31 24.74 23.69
C SER A 259 -8.71 25.69 22.65
N ASN A 260 -7.44 26.04 22.85
CA ASN A 260 -6.64 26.74 21.83
C ASN A 260 -6.05 25.77 20.77
N ASP A 261 -6.40 24.49 20.85
CA ASP A 261 -5.93 23.48 19.92
C ASP A 261 -6.94 23.23 18.80
N TYR A 262 -6.51 22.52 17.78
CA TYR A 262 -7.28 22.28 16.57
C TYR A 262 -7.22 20.81 16.22
N ARG A 263 -8.28 20.29 15.59
CA ARG A 263 -8.24 19.02 14.88
C ARG A 263 -8.30 19.25 13.38
N PHE A 264 -7.72 18.31 12.64
CA PHE A 264 -7.79 18.32 11.18
C PHE A 264 -8.54 17.09 10.72
N VAL A 265 -9.62 17.33 10.00
CA VAL A 265 -10.50 16.29 9.46
C VAL A 265 -10.07 16.01 8.03
N SER A 266 -9.48 14.85 7.80
CA SER A 266 -8.94 14.44 6.50
C SER A 266 -9.84 13.37 5.87
N PRO A 267 -10.72 13.73 4.93
CA PRO A 267 -11.47 12.73 4.16
C PRO A 267 -10.56 12.09 3.11
N TYR A 268 -10.75 10.79 2.89
CA TYR A 268 -10.04 10.05 1.85
C TYR A 268 -10.91 8.92 1.29
N LYS A 269 -10.53 8.43 0.11
CA LYS A 269 -11.10 7.20 -0.45
C LYS A 269 -10.05 6.12 -0.47
N LEU A 270 -10.40 4.98 0.12
CA LEU A 270 -9.56 3.81 0.18
C LEU A 270 -10.04 2.78 -0.83
N VAL A 271 -9.12 2.26 -1.64
CA VAL A 271 -9.34 1.05 -2.43
C VAL A 271 -9.10 -0.14 -1.53
N VAL A 272 -10.07 -1.05 -1.45
CA VAL A 272 -9.93 -2.37 -0.85
C VAL A 272 -10.19 -3.38 -1.95
N ALA A 273 -9.17 -4.09 -2.38
CA ALA A 273 -9.26 -4.99 -3.52
C ALA A 273 -8.78 -6.39 -3.14
N TYR A 274 -9.65 -7.37 -3.34
CA TYR A 274 -9.33 -8.79 -3.22
C TYR A 274 -9.52 -9.47 -4.56
N ALA A 275 -8.58 -10.32 -4.97
CA ALA A 275 -8.71 -11.09 -6.19
C ALA A 275 -7.89 -12.37 -6.12
N ARG A 276 -8.12 -13.26 -7.10
CA ARG A 276 -7.44 -14.55 -7.18
C ARG A 276 -6.66 -14.69 -8.48
N LYS A 277 -5.50 -15.31 -8.38
CA LYS A 277 -4.83 -15.92 -9.52
C LYS A 277 -5.43 -17.31 -9.73
N PRO A 278 -5.93 -17.63 -10.92
CA PRO A 278 -6.45 -18.98 -11.21
C PRO A 278 -5.31 -20.00 -11.25
N ASP A 279 -5.65 -21.27 -11.00
CA ASP A 279 -4.72 -22.39 -11.23
C ASP A 279 -4.46 -22.53 -12.74
N GLU A 280 -3.25 -22.15 -13.14
CA GLU A 280 -2.80 -22.21 -14.54
C GLU A 280 -2.56 -23.64 -15.01
N ILE A 281 -2.21 -24.55 -14.10
CA ILE A 281 -1.95 -25.96 -14.40
C ILE A 281 -3.27 -26.65 -14.76
N LEU A 282 -4.31 -26.45 -13.97
CA LEU A 282 -5.64 -26.99 -14.25
C LEU A 282 -6.22 -26.43 -15.56
N LYS A 283 -6.03 -25.14 -15.86
CA LYS A 283 -6.47 -24.56 -17.13
C LYS A 283 -5.83 -25.23 -18.33
N THR A 284 -4.52 -25.48 -18.27
CA THR A 284 -3.79 -26.12 -19.37
C THR A 284 -4.28 -27.54 -19.60
N VAL A 285 -4.43 -28.35 -18.54
CA VAL A 285 -4.91 -29.74 -18.61
C VAL A 285 -6.33 -29.80 -19.20
N LEU A 286 -7.23 -28.91 -18.76
CA LEU A 286 -8.61 -28.87 -19.27
C LEU A 286 -8.66 -28.44 -20.74
N SER A 287 -7.80 -27.54 -21.19
CA SER A 287 -7.74 -27.13 -22.59
C SER A 287 -7.23 -28.25 -23.51
N GLU A 288 -6.22 -29.00 -23.10
CA GLU A 288 -5.68 -30.16 -23.83
C GLU A 288 -6.72 -31.29 -23.93
N THR A 289 -7.39 -31.60 -22.83
CA THR A 289 -8.44 -32.65 -22.80
C THR A 289 -9.64 -32.32 -23.69
N ASN A 290 -9.99 -31.03 -23.83
CA ASN A 290 -11.06 -30.58 -24.70
C ASN A 290 -10.67 -30.59 -26.19
N GLN A 291 -9.38 -30.36 -26.50
CA GLN A 291 -8.89 -30.48 -27.89
C GLN A 291 -8.85 -31.95 -28.34
N GLU A 292 -8.46 -32.89 -27.47
CA GLU A 292 -8.48 -34.31 -27.79
C GLU A 292 -9.90 -34.87 -28.00
N LYS A 293 -10.93 -34.33 -27.32
CA LYS A 293 -12.34 -34.72 -27.50
C LYS A 293 -12.94 -34.18 -28.79
N ASN A 294 -12.43 -33.10 -29.35
CA ASN A 294 -12.93 -32.49 -30.57
C ASN A 294 -12.26 -33.05 -31.85
N VAL A 295 -11.27 -33.93 -31.71
CA VAL A 295 -10.54 -34.59 -32.82
C VAL A 295 -11.03 -36.02 -33.04
N LYS A 296 -11.95 -36.51 -32.24
CA LYS A 296 -12.67 -37.81 -32.45
C LYS A 296 -14.09 -37.57 -32.93
#